data_6057fa3de5a07f8c65628b4f38b5f8b9
#
_entry.id   6057fa3de5a07f8c65628b4f38b5f8b9
#
_cell.length_a   1.000
_cell.length_b   1.000
_cell.length_c   1.000
_cell.angle_alpha   90.00
_cell.angle_beta   90.00
_cell.angle_gamma   90.00
#
_symmetry.space_group_name_H-M   'P 1'
#
loop_
_entity.id
_entity.type
_entity.pdbx_description
1 polymer ?
#
loop_
_entity_poly.entity_id
_entity_poly.type
_entity_poly.pdbx_seq_one_letter_code
_entity_poly.pdbx_strand_id
1 'polypeptide(L)'
;MPVGTFLFDSVVFGPVFSRRLGRSLGINLLPDTAKICNYDCVYCECGWSSQKKEHHARLHTVSEVVSELEKTLRSFRMEGKEIDTITFAGNGEPTLHPSFKEIMDEVIRLRDFYYSAAKIAVLSNASRAHIPEIREALMKADLNILKLDTAVEDTFRMINKPPAGFTLHHLLQNLSLFRKGLIIQSLFVRGIAEGKYVDNTTEKEINAWLEEVKRLAPELVMIYSIERATAAGTLEKVSLPELQEIARKVVLAGLQAEVYY
;
A
#
# COMPACT_ATOMS: atom_id res chain seq x y z
N MET A 1 4.49 -12.57 -19.83
CA MET A 1 4.27 -12.05 -18.46
C MET A 1 5.48 -12.41 -17.64
N PRO A 2 6.00 -11.55 -16.75
CA PRO A 2 6.92 -12.02 -15.74
C PRO A 2 6.21 -13.16 -15.00
N VAL A 3 6.81 -14.32 -14.97
CA VAL A 3 6.25 -15.49 -14.31
C VAL A 3 6.12 -15.13 -12.84
N GLY A 4 4.89 -15.11 -12.31
CA GLY A 4 4.64 -14.97 -10.89
C GLY A 4 3.89 -13.73 -10.40
N THR A 5 3.59 -12.71 -11.26
CA THR A 5 2.65 -11.64 -10.85
C THR A 5 1.21 -12.16 -10.85
N PHE A 6 0.41 -11.73 -9.86
CA PHE A 6 -0.95 -12.24 -9.68
C PHE A 6 -1.97 -11.13 -9.44
N LEU A 7 -3.23 -11.43 -9.61
CA LEU A 7 -4.37 -10.65 -9.14
C LEU A 7 -5.14 -11.48 -8.13
N PHE A 8 -5.71 -10.83 -7.13
CA PHE A 8 -6.70 -11.45 -6.27
C PHE A 8 -7.99 -11.67 -7.07
N ASP A 9 -8.56 -12.84 -6.97
CA ASP A 9 -9.74 -13.30 -7.71
C ASP A 9 -11.05 -13.17 -6.90
N SER A 10 -11.00 -12.46 -5.79
CA SER A 10 -12.10 -12.31 -4.84
C SER A 10 -12.10 -10.94 -4.17
N VAL A 11 -13.31 -10.49 -3.79
CA VAL A 11 -13.53 -9.23 -3.05
C VAL A 11 -12.87 -9.29 -1.67
N VAL A 12 -13.02 -10.43 -0.98
CA VAL A 12 -12.40 -10.66 0.35
C VAL A 12 -11.50 -11.87 0.24
N PHE A 13 -10.27 -11.74 0.68
CA PHE A 13 -9.26 -12.78 0.59
C PHE A 13 -8.45 -12.95 1.88
N GLY A 14 -7.94 -14.15 2.09
CA GLY A 14 -7.15 -14.48 3.29
C GLY A 14 -7.92 -15.26 4.35
N PRO A 15 -7.53 -15.18 5.64
CA PRO A 15 -6.49 -14.28 6.16
C PRO A 15 -5.10 -14.64 5.65
N VAL A 16 -4.35 -13.60 5.28
CA VAL A 16 -2.95 -13.72 4.89
C VAL A 16 -2.07 -13.43 6.11
N PHE A 17 -1.09 -14.26 6.38
CA PHE A 17 -0.07 -13.94 7.39
C PHE A 17 0.84 -12.84 6.88
N SER A 18 0.55 -11.62 7.29
CA SER A 18 1.34 -10.45 6.96
C SER A 18 2.39 -10.18 8.05
N ARG A 19 3.65 -10.02 7.65
CA ARG A 19 4.72 -9.62 8.57
C ARG A 19 4.43 -8.27 9.24
N ARG A 20 3.70 -7.38 8.56
CA ARG A 20 3.37 -6.02 9.03
C ARG A 20 2.03 -5.94 9.78
N LEU A 21 1.09 -6.79 9.45
CA LEU A 21 -0.31 -6.62 9.82
C LEU A 21 -0.90 -7.84 10.55
N GLY A 22 -0.08 -8.84 10.84
CA GLY A 22 -0.53 -10.09 11.46
C GLY A 22 -1.45 -10.92 10.54
N ARG A 23 -2.49 -11.51 11.10
CA ARG A 23 -3.54 -12.25 10.37
C ARG A 23 -4.46 -11.23 9.69
N SER A 24 -4.13 -10.91 8.45
CA SER A 24 -4.78 -9.84 7.68
C SER A 24 -5.85 -10.40 6.76
N LEU A 25 -7.09 -9.97 6.96
CA LEU A 25 -8.19 -10.19 6.01
C LEU A 25 -8.17 -9.05 5.00
N GLY A 26 -7.90 -9.37 3.73
CA GLY A 26 -7.81 -8.37 2.67
C GLY A 26 -9.15 -8.06 2.03
N ILE A 27 -9.37 -6.80 1.67
CA ILE A 27 -10.51 -6.34 0.87
C ILE A 27 -9.97 -5.76 -0.44
N ASN A 28 -10.32 -6.39 -1.56
CA ASN A 28 -10.07 -5.91 -2.90
C ASN A 28 -11.30 -5.16 -3.42
N LEU A 29 -11.20 -3.84 -3.57
CA LEU A 29 -12.29 -3.00 -4.11
C LEU A 29 -12.32 -2.97 -5.64
N LEU A 30 -11.26 -3.46 -6.26
CA LEU A 30 -11.00 -3.33 -7.67
C LEU A 30 -11.32 -4.65 -8.39
N PRO A 31 -11.42 -4.67 -9.72
CA PRO A 31 -11.74 -5.90 -10.44
C PRO A 31 -10.78 -7.04 -10.14
N ASP A 32 -11.29 -8.26 -10.14
CA ASP A 32 -10.51 -9.49 -10.04
C ASP A 32 -9.71 -9.84 -11.31
N THR A 33 -10.12 -9.27 -12.45
CA THR A 33 -9.53 -9.54 -13.76
C THR A 33 -8.54 -8.47 -14.23
N ALA A 34 -8.49 -7.31 -13.56
CA ALA A 34 -7.65 -6.19 -13.99
C ALA A 34 -7.00 -5.44 -12.84
N LYS A 35 -5.77 -4.96 -13.02
CA LYS A 35 -5.15 -3.99 -12.15
C LYS A 35 -5.68 -2.59 -12.46
N ILE A 36 -6.27 -1.91 -11.46
CA ILE A 36 -6.65 -0.50 -11.53
C ILE A 36 -5.82 0.29 -10.53
N CYS A 37 -4.79 0.94 -11.04
CA CYS A 37 -3.91 1.81 -10.27
C CYS A 37 -3.51 2.99 -11.13
N ASN A 38 -3.37 4.15 -10.52
CA ASN A 38 -2.82 5.33 -11.19
C ASN A 38 -1.29 5.42 -11.08
N TYR A 39 -0.64 4.52 -10.32
CA TYR A 39 0.80 4.27 -10.40
C TYR A 39 1.05 2.96 -11.12
N ASP A 40 2.23 2.84 -11.73
CA ASP A 40 2.67 1.60 -12.36
C ASP A 40 4.05 1.18 -11.85
N CYS A 41 4.14 1.02 -10.52
CA CYS A 41 5.39 0.75 -9.81
C CYS A 41 6.11 -0.48 -10.38
N VAL A 42 7.42 -0.35 -10.61
CA VAL A 42 8.26 -1.41 -11.20
C VAL A 42 8.29 -2.69 -10.36
N TYR A 43 8.06 -2.57 -9.06
CA TYR A 43 8.04 -3.68 -8.10
C TYR A 43 6.63 -4.22 -7.79
N CYS A 44 5.59 -3.80 -8.52
CA CYS A 44 4.23 -4.20 -8.24
C CYS A 44 4.00 -5.70 -8.44
N GLU A 45 3.51 -6.40 -7.41
CA GLU A 45 3.17 -7.82 -7.47
C GLU A 45 1.97 -8.10 -8.39
N CYS A 46 1.11 -7.09 -8.64
CA CYS A 46 0.02 -7.20 -9.61
C CYS A 46 0.48 -7.06 -11.08
N GLY A 47 1.76 -6.81 -11.32
CA GLY A 47 2.30 -6.58 -12.67
C GLY A 47 1.98 -5.19 -13.21
N TRP A 48 2.13 -5.02 -14.53
CA TRP A 48 1.87 -3.75 -15.22
C TRP A 48 0.38 -3.55 -15.48
N SER A 49 -0.09 -2.31 -15.37
CA SER A 49 -1.50 -1.94 -15.62
C SER A 49 -1.93 -2.22 -17.07
N SER A 50 -1.03 -2.01 -18.03
CA SER A 50 -1.29 -2.22 -19.47
C SER A 50 -1.47 -3.70 -19.86
N GLN A 51 -0.89 -4.62 -19.07
CA GLN A 51 -0.92 -6.06 -19.39
C GLN A 51 -2.20 -6.76 -18.92
N LYS A 52 -2.99 -6.11 -18.05
CA LYS A 52 -4.17 -6.71 -17.42
C LYS A 52 -5.41 -5.82 -17.58
N LYS A 53 -5.50 -5.11 -18.71
CA LYS A 53 -6.71 -4.35 -19.07
C LYS A 53 -7.70 -5.27 -19.79
N GLU A 54 -8.74 -5.66 -19.10
CA GLU A 54 -9.94 -6.15 -19.77
C GLU A 54 -10.89 -4.98 -20.02
N HIS A 55 -11.41 -4.86 -21.24
CA HIS A 55 -12.28 -3.77 -21.67
C HIS A 55 -13.62 -3.68 -20.92
N HIS A 56 -13.92 -4.66 -20.05
CA HIS A 56 -15.17 -4.76 -19.28
C HIS A 56 -14.96 -4.99 -17.78
N ALA A 57 -13.75 -4.73 -17.27
CA ALA A 57 -13.49 -4.86 -15.84
C ALA A 57 -14.34 -3.85 -15.05
N ARG A 58 -15.33 -4.35 -14.26
CA ARG A 58 -16.15 -3.49 -13.43
C ARG A 58 -15.65 -3.48 -11.99
N LEU A 59 -15.84 -2.36 -11.33
CA LEU A 59 -15.58 -2.22 -9.89
C LEU A 59 -16.66 -3.01 -9.11
N HIS A 60 -16.27 -3.52 -7.95
CA HIS A 60 -17.22 -4.10 -7.01
C HIS A 60 -18.13 -3.02 -6.44
N THR A 61 -19.42 -3.28 -6.35
CA THR A 61 -20.36 -2.35 -5.72
C THR A 61 -20.20 -2.36 -4.19
N VAL A 62 -20.68 -1.31 -3.52
CA VAL A 62 -20.73 -1.27 -2.04
C VAL A 62 -21.42 -2.50 -1.48
N SER A 63 -22.57 -2.86 -2.05
CA SER A 63 -23.35 -4.01 -1.60
C SER A 63 -22.59 -5.34 -1.74
N GLU A 64 -21.84 -5.53 -2.82
CA GLU A 64 -21.02 -6.73 -3.01
C GLU A 64 -19.89 -6.80 -1.97
N VAL A 65 -19.18 -5.69 -1.76
CA VAL A 65 -18.10 -5.64 -0.76
C VAL A 65 -18.64 -5.92 0.64
N VAL A 66 -19.73 -5.26 1.03
CA VAL A 66 -20.34 -5.39 2.35
C VAL A 66 -20.86 -6.81 2.57
N SER A 67 -21.58 -7.38 1.59
CA SER A 67 -22.13 -8.73 1.68
C SER A 67 -21.05 -9.82 1.80
N GLU A 68 -20.00 -9.75 0.98
CA GLU A 68 -18.90 -10.73 1.03
C GLU A 68 -18.06 -10.58 2.31
N LEU A 69 -17.83 -9.35 2.77
CA LEU A 69 -17.13 -9.14 4.03
C LEU A 69 -17.96 -9.66 5.20
N GLU A 70 -19.24 -9.32 5.30
CA GLU A 70 -20.10 -9.77 6.39
C GLU A 70 -20.20 -11.30 6.44
N LYS A 71 -20.41 -11.95 5.30
CA LYS A 71 -20.43 -13.41 5.17
C LYS A 71 -19.12 -14.04 5.68
N THR A 72 -17.99 -13.47 5.29
CA THR A 72 -16.65 -13.96 5.70
C THR A 72 -16.44 -13.78 7.20
N LEU A 73 -16.71 -12.59 7.75
CA LEU A 73 -16.54 -12.30 9.17
C LEU A 73 -17.43 -13.20 10.05
N ARG A 74 -18.67 -13.41 9.62
CA ARG A 74 -19.61 -14.31 10.28
C ARG A 74 -19.12 -15.75 10.30
N SER A 75 -18.66 -16.28 9.15
CA SER A 75 -18.08 -17.63 9.06
C SER A 75 -16.88 -17.79 9.96
N PHE A 76 -15.94 -16.84 9.92
CA PHE A 76 -14.73 -16.86 10.73
C PHE A 76 -15.04 -16.83 12.23
N ARG A 77 -16.02 -16.03 12.65
CA ARG A 77 -16.45 -15.99 14.03
C ARG A 77 -17.06 -17.33 14.48
N MET A 78 -17.85 -17.98 13.62
CA MET A 78 -18.40 -19.31 13.93
C MET A 78 -17.32 -20.40 14.01
N GLU A 79 -16.28 -20.28 13.21
CA GLU A 79 -15.15 -21.20 13.18
C GLU A 79 -14.07 -20.90 14.25
N GLY A 80 -14.25 -19.85 15.04
CA GLY A 80 -13.26 -19.42 16.05
C GLY A 80 -11.96 -18.89 15.44
N LYS A 81 -11.97 -18.46 14.17
CA LYS A 81 -10.82 -17.87 13.53
C LYS A 81 -10.59 -16.45 14.04
N GLU A 82 -9.34 -16.11 14.26
CA GLU A 82 -8.93 -14.78 14.69
C GLU A 82 -8.36 -13.98 13.51
N ILE A 83 -8.62 -12.69 13.51
CA ILE A 83 -8.04 -11.70 12.60
C ILE A 83 -7.46 -10.54 13.40
N ASP A 84 -6.30 -10.05 12.98
CA ASP A 84 -5.63 -8.92 13.61
C ASP A 84 -5.93 -7.62 12.86
N THR A 85 -6.11 -7.72 11.52
CA THR A 85 -6.43 -6.56 10.67
C THR A 85 -7.44 -6.91 9.59
N ILE A 86 -8.24 -5.90 9.20
CA ILE A 86 -8.99 -5.87 7.94
C ILE A 86 -8.29 -4.82 7.07
N THR A 87 -7.79 -5.23 5.91
CA THR A 87 -6.86 -4.41 5.13
C THR A 87 -7.42 -4.08 3.74
N PHE A 88 -7.58 -2.80 3.46
CA PHE A 88 -7.82 -2.33 2.09
C PHE A 88 -6.55 -2.50 1.28
N ALA A 89 -6.53 -3.51 0.43
CA ALA A 89 -5.43 -3.88 -0.46
C ALA A 89 -6.01 -4.66 -1.65
N GLY A 90 -5.19 -5.00 -2.63
CA GLY A 90 -5.64 -5.83 -3.75
C GLY A 90 -5.09 -5.37 -5.10
N ASN A 91 -5.92 -5.34 -6.12
CA ASN A 91 -5.54 -5.21 -7.52
C ASN A 91 -5.31 -3.75 -7.95
N GLY A 92 -4.67 -2.94 -7.12
CA GLY A 92 -4.31 -1.56 -7.45
C GLY A 92 -4.45 -0.58 -6.28
N GLU A 93 -4.94 0.64 -6.56
CA GLU A 93 -5.08 1.71 -5.57
C GLU A 93 -6.54 1.78 -5.06
N PRO A 94 -6.80 1.45 -3.78
CA PRO A 94 -8.17 1.38 -3.25
C PRO A 94 -8.91 2.71 -3.28
N THR A 95 -8.20 3.84 -3.14
CA THR A 95 -8.82 5.18 -3.16
C THR A 95 -9.32 5.61 -4.54
N LEU A 96 -9.07 4.83 -5.58
CA LEU A 96 -9.66 5.03 -6.91
C LEU A 96 -11.11 4.58 -6.98
N HIS A 97 -11.57 3.76 -6.02
CA HIS A 97 -12.97 3.36 -5.98
C HIS A 97 -13.87 4.57 -5.66
N PRO A 98 -14.90 4.87 -6.47
CA PRO A 98 -15.74 6.07 -6.29
C PRO A 98 -16.47 6.10 -4.94
N SER A 99 -16.86 4.94 -4.41
CA SER A 99 -17.52 4.79 -3.10
C SER A 99 -16.55 4.42 -1.98
N PHE A 100 -15.25 4.77 -2.07
CA PHE A 100 -14.25 4.39 -1.06
C PHE A 100 -14.65 4.80 0.36
N LYS A 101 -15.18 6.04 0.54
CA LYS A 101 -15.62 6.54 1.85
C LYS A 101 -16.80 5.74 2.40
N GLU A 102 -17.81 5.46 1.58
CA GLU A 102 -18.99 4.68 1.98
C GLU A 102 -18.59 3.25 2.38
N ILE A 103 -17.73 2.61 1.59
CA ILE A 103 -17.22 1.27 1.91
C ILE A 103 -16.40 1.30 3.22
N MET A 104 -15.59 2.31 3.45
CA MET A 104 -14.85 2.47 4.70
C MET A 104 -15.80 2.51 5.91
N ASP A 105 -16.88 3.28 5.83
CA ASP A 105 -17.85 3.39 6.92
C ASP A 105 -18.54 2.05 7.22
N GLU A 106 -18.91 1.31 6.18
CA GLU A 106 -19.50 -0.03 6.32
C GLU A 106 -18.50 -1.06 6.88
N VAL A 107 -17.24 -1.02 6.43
CA VAL A 107 -16.18 -1.90 6.95
C VAL A 107 -15.95 -1.65 8.44
N ILE A 108 -15.93 -0.38 8.86
CA ILE A 108 -15.82 -0.02 10.29
C ILE A 108 -17.00 -0.62 11.07
N ARG A 109 -18.23 -0.41 10.60
CA ARG A 109 -19.43 -0.96 11.21
C ARG A 109 -19.38 -2.48 11.38
N LEU A 110 -18.98 -3.21 10.33
CA LEU A 110 -18.87 -4.66 10.36
C LEU A 110 -17.75 -5.13 11.30
N ARG A 111 -16.57 -4.47 11.26
CA ARG A 111 -15.45 -4.76 12.15
C ARG A 111 -15.88 -4.61 13.60
N ASP A 112 -16.53 -3.50 13.96
CA ASP A 112 -16.96 -3.21 15.34
C ASP A 112 -17.96 -4.25 15.85
N PHE A 113 -18.81 -4.76 14.97
CA PHE A 113 -19.80 -5.78 15.33
C PHE A 113 -19.20 -7.18 15.47
N TYR A 114 -18.31 -7.60 14.54
CA TYR A 114 -17.81 -8.98 14.49
C TYR A 114 -16.45 -9.15 15.18
N TYR A 115 -15.54 -8.17 15.06
CA TYR A 115 -14.12 -8.25 15.47
C TYR A 115 -13.62 -6.90 15.98
N SER A 116 -14.23 -6.37 17.04
CA SER A 116 -13.95 -5.03 17.57
C SER A 116 -12.49 -4.78 17.98
N ALA A 117 -11.70 -5.84 18.20
CA ALA A 117 -10.27 -5.73 18.50
C ALA A 117 -9.38 -5.67 17.22
N ALA A 118 -9.92 -6.03 16.06
CA ALA A 118 -9.16 -5.98 14.82
C ALA A 118 -8.98 -4.53 14.35
N LYS A 119 -7.81 -4.23 13.77
CA LYS A 119 -7.51 -2.91 13.21
C LYS A 119 -7.96 -2.83 11.75
N ILE A 120 -8.34 -1.65 11.30
CA ILE A 120 -8.54 -1.35 9.88
C ILE A 120 -7.27 -0.74 9.35
N ALA A 121 -6.69 -1.35 8.31
CA ALA A 121 -5.50 -0.87 7.62
C ALA A 121 -5.84 -0.44 6.19
N VAL A 122 -5.24 0.65 5.71
CA VAL A 122 -5.31 1.05 4.30
C VAL A 122 -3.90 1.14 3.75
N LEU A 123 -3.64 0.39 2.66
CA LEU A 123 -2.41 0.52 1.88
C LEU A 123 -2.69 1.40 0.67
N SER A 124 -2.16 2.64 0.66
CA SER A 124 -2.42 3.59 -0.42
C SER A 124 -1.14 4.27 -0.92
N ASN A 125 -1.14 4.60 -2.21
CA ASN A 125 -0.09 5.42 -2.83
C ASN A 125 -0.25 6.93 -2.55
N ALA A 126 -1.26 7.31 -1.77
CA ALA A 126 -1.57 8.68 -1.34
C ALA A 126 -1.86 9.69 -2.47
N SER A 127 -1.94 9.26 -3.73
CA SER A 127 -2.12 10.19 -4.86
C SER A 127 -3.43 10.99 -4.81
N ARG A 128 -4.45 10.46 -4.15
CA ARG A 128 -5.78 11.09 -4.02
C ARG A 128 -6.05 11.71 -2.65
N ALA A 129 -5.07 11.76 -1.77
CA ALA A 129 -5.26 12.28 -0.41
C ALA A 129 -5.57 13.79 -0.35
N HIS A 130 -5.32 14.54 -1.43
CA HIS A 130 -5.76 15.94 -1.57
C HIS A 130 -7.29 16.09 -1.62
N ILE A 131 -8.03 15.04 -2.02
CA ILE A 131 -9.49 15.05 -2.09
C ILE A 131 -10.03 14.92 -0.66
N PRO A 132 -10.83 15.91 -0.15
CA PRO A 132 -11.26 15.92 1.25
C PRO A 132 -11.95 14.63 1.70
N GLU A 133 -12.88 14.12 0.90
CA GLU A 133 -13.63 12.89 1.22
C GLU A 133 -12.74 11.66 1.33
N ILE A 134 -11.74 11.54 0.45
CA ILE A 134 -10.75 10.44 0.50
C ILE A 134 -9.86 10.58 1.74
N ARG A 135 -9.39 11.80 2.03
CA ARG A 135 -8.56 12.06 3.21
C ARG A 135 -9.32 11.76 4.50
N GLU A 136 -10.57 12.20 4.62
CA GLU A 136 -11.44 11.88 5.76
C GLU A 136 -11.59 10.38 5.96
N ALA A 137 -11.80 9.62 4.89
CA ALA A 137 -11.89 8.17 4.96
C ALA A 137 -10.56 7.52 5.40
N LEU A 138 -9.43 7.98 4.84
CA LEU A 138 -8.09 7.52 5.25
C LEU A 138 -7.80 7.80 6.73
N MET A 139 -8.26 8.94 7.25
CA MET A 139 -8.09 9.31 8.66
C MET A 139 -8.93 8.46 9.64
N LYS A 140 -9.93 7.71 9.15
CA LYS A 140 -10.72 6.76 9.96
C LYS A 140 -10.02 5.42 10.15
N ALA A 141 -9.01 5.11 9.33
CA ALA A 141 -8.26 3.88 9.46
C ALA A 141 -7.38 3.88 10.71
N ASP A 142 -7.33 2.77 11.44
CA ASP A 142 -6.43 2.59 12.59
C ASP A 142 -4.95 2.58 12.15
N LEU A 143 -4.70 2.10 10.94
CA LEU A 143 -3.37 2.05 10.31
C LEU A 143 -3.47 2.68 8.90
N ASN A 144 -3.24 3.98 8.83
CA ASN A 144 -3.20 4.72 7.58
C ASN A 144 -1.79 4.65 6.98
N ILE A 145 -1.55 3.67 6.12
CA ILE A 145 -0.22 3.30 5.62
C ILE A 145 -0.06 3.86 4.21
N LEU A 146 0.71 4.94 4.10
CA LEU A 146 0.89 5.70 2.88
C LEU A 146 2.32 5.56 2.34
N LYS A 147 2.44 5.51 1.02
CA LYS A 147 3.69 5.22 0.32
C LYS A 147 4.58 6.44 0.16
N LEU A 148 5.88 6.27 0.49
CA LEU A 148 6.97 7.18 0.12
C LEU A 148 8.27 6.37 -0.07
N ASP A 149 8.59 5.98 -1.30
CA ASP A 149 9.73 5.11 -1.59
C ASP A 149 11.02 5.89 -1.87
N THR A 150 10.93 7.16 -2.23
CA THR A 150 12.05 8.07 -2.53
C THR A 150 11.62 9.52 -2.36
N ALA A 151 12.57 10.41 -2.20
CA ALA A 151 12.37 11.86 -2.25
C ALA A 151 13.19 12.52 -3.39
N VAL A 152 13.54 11.77 -4.41
CA VAL A 152 14.17 12.26 -5.64
C VAL A 152 13.20 12.10 -6.81
N GLU A 153 12.85 13.19 -7.49
CA GLU A 153 11.83 13.21 -8.55
C GLU A 153 12.10 12.19 -9.66
N ASP A 154 13.34 12.11 -10.15
CA ASP A 154 13.69 11.18 -11.23
C ASP A 154 13.51 9.72 -10.80
N THR A 155 13.91 9.39 -9.59
CA THR A 155 13.76 8.05 -9.01
C THR A 155 12.29 7.74 -8.74
N PHE A 156 11.50 8.71 -8.27
CA PHE A 156 10.05 8.57 -8.12
C PHE A 156 9.38 8.22 -9.45
N ARG A 157 9.76 8.93 -10.53
CA ARG A 157 9.25 8.64 -11.88
C ARG A 157 9.67 7.27 -12.39
N MET A 158 10.89 6.85 -12.10
CA MET A 158 11.39 5.54 -12.53
C MET A 158 10.77 4.38 -11.75
N ILE A 159 10.69 4.49 -10.42
CA ILE A 159 10.24 3.40 -9.54
C ILE A 159 8.71 3.34 -9.44
N ASN A 160 8.05 4.47 -9.19
CA ASN A 160 6.60 4.50 -8.92
C ASN A 160 5.76 4.75 -10.18
N LYS A 161 6.35 5.32 -11.23
CA LYS A 161 5.69 5.61 -12.51
C LYS A 161 4.31 6.26 -12.32
N PRO A 162 4.23 7.44 -11.69
CA PRO A 162 2.99 8.14 -11.48
C PRO A 162 2.40 8.63 -12.82
N PRO A 163 1.09 9.01 -12.87
CA PRO A 163 0.49 9.57 -14.07
C PRO A 163 1.16 10.89 -14.48
N ALA A 164 1.06 11.21 -15.76
CA ALA A 164 1.58 12.47 -16.29
C ALA A 164 1.00 13.66 -15.49
N GLY A 165 1.86 14.61 -15.13
CA GLY A 165 1.49 15.79 -14.34
C GLY A 165 1.47 15.59 -12.82
N PHE A 166 1.47 14.36 -12.31
CA PHE A 166 1.62 14.10 -10.89
C PHE A 166 3.12 13.98 -10.54
N THR A 167 3.60 14.82 -9.62
CA THR A 167 5.01 14.92 -9.23
C THR A 167 5.23 14.44 -7.80
N LEU A 168 6.48 14.22 -7.44
CA LEU A 168 6.86 13.98 -6.04
C LEU A 168 6.41 15.11 -5.12
N HIS A 169 6.46 16.36 -5.59
CA HIS A 169 5.95 17.52 -4.83
C HIS A 169 4.46 17.35 -4.48
N HIS A 170 3.62 16.92 -5.42
CA HIS A 170 2.21 16.64 -5.14
C HIS A 170 2.04 15.52 -4.11
N LEU A 171 2.85 14.44 -4.19
CA LEU A 171 2.82 13.38 -3.20
C LEU A 171 3.18 13.89 -1.80
N LEU A 172 4.27 14.66 -1.68
CA LEU A 172 4.72 15.22 -0.41
C LEU A 172 3.69 16.21 0.18
N GLN A 173 3.04 17.02 -0.65
CA GLN A 173 1.92 17.85 -0.22
C GLN A 173 0.76 16.99 0.32
N ASN A 174 0.37 15.94 -0.38
CA ASN A 174 -0.68 15.03 0.06
C ASN A 174 -0.34 14.37 1.42
N LEU A 175 0.88 13.88 1.58
CA LEU A 175 1.33 13.28 2.85
C LEU A 175 1.35 14.28 4.00
N SER A 176 1.70 15.54 3.74
CA SER A 176 1.73 16.62 4.76
C SER A 176 0.35 17.01 5.30
N LEU A 177 -0.74 16.56 4.67
CA LEU A 177 -2.11 16.76 5.15
C LEU A 177 -2.45 15.90 6.38
N PHE A 178 -1.64 14.85 6.65
CA PHE A 178 -1.84 13.96 7.79
C PHE A 178 -0.92 14.38 8.94
N ARG A 179 -1.49 15.04 9.95
CA ARG A 179 -0.75 15.49 11.14
C ARG A 179 -0.70 14.45 12.26
N LYS A 180 -1.54 13.43 12.18
CA LYS A 180 -1.64 12.30 13.10
C LYS A 180 -2.05 11.06 12.34
N GLY A 181 -1.69 9.89 12.86
CA GLY A 181 -2.04 8.60 12.27
C GLY A 181 -1.32 8.30 10.95
N LEU A 182 -0.28 9.07 10.58
CA LEU A 182 0.48 8.82 9.37
C LEU A 182 1.50 7.70 9.61
N ILE A 183 1.37 6.63 8.86
CA ILE A 183 2.39 5.60 8.77
C ILE A 183 2.98 5.68 7.36
N ILE A 184 4.28 5.87 7.25
CA ILE A 184 4.99 5.83 5.97
C ILE A 184 5.45 4.40 5.71
N GLN A 185 5.12 3.84 4.54
CA GLN A 185 5.73 2.62 4.05
C GLN A 185 6.68 2.93 2.90
N SER A 186 7.92 2.44 3.01
CA SER A 186 8.96 2.64 2.02
C SER A 186 9.55 1.32 1.57
N LEU A 187 9.43 1.04 0.28
CA LEU A 187 10.06 -0.12 -0.35
C LEU A 187 11.42 0.30 -0.91
N PHE A 188 12.46 -0.40 -0.49
CA PHE A 188 13.82 -0.22 -1.01
C PHE A 188 14.15 -1.34 -2.00
N VAL A 189 14.69 -0.95 -3.15
CA VAL A 189 14.95 -1.84 -4.28
C VAL A 189 16.04 -1.26 -5.17
N ARG A 190 16.78 -2.14 -5.85
CA ARG A 190 17.70 -1.79 -6.93
C ARG A 190 17.54 -2.77 -8.08
N GLY A 191 18.14 -2.47 -9.23
CA GLY A 191 18.16 -3.34 -10.39
C GLY A 191 17.79 -2.65 -11.68
N ILE A 192 17.42 -3.40 -12.69
CA ILE A 192 17.08 -2.87 -14.01
C ILE A 192 15.56 -2.88 -14.19
N ALA A 193 14.98 -1.73 -14.50
CA ALA A 193 13.59 -1.60 -14.89
C ALA A 193 13.52 -0.93 -16.28
N GLU A 194 12.88 -1.60 -17.25
CA GLU A 194 12.74 -1.09 -18.62
C GLU A 194 14.08 -0.61 -19.24
N GLY A 195 15.15 -1.36 -19.02
CA GLY A 195 16.49 -1.06 -19.54
C GLY A 195 17.26 0.05 -18.82
N LYS A 196 16.70 0.60 -17.71
CA LYS A 196 17.37 1.61 -16.89
C LYS A 196 17.68 1.04 -15.51
N TYR A 197 18.86 1.38 -14.99
CA TYR A 197 19.19 1.05 -13.61
C TYR A 197 18.46 1.98 -12.64
N VAL A 198 17.79 1.41 -11.66
CA VAL A 198 17.09 2.11 -10.59
C VAL A 198 17.66 1.66 -9.25
N ASP A 199 17.82 2.58 -8.31
CA ASP A 199 18.34 2.29 -6.98
C ASP A 199 17.95 3.41 -6.01
N ASN A 200 17.05 3.12 -5.06
CA ASN A 200 16.70 4.07 -4.01
C ASN A 200 17.43 3.78 -2.68
N THR A 201 18.50 2.97 -2.72
CA THR A 201 19.33 2.63 -1.54
C THR A 201 20.64 3.40 -1.48
N THR A 202 20.93 4.23 -2.48
CA THR A 202 22.16 5.05 -2.45
C THR A 202 22.13 6.06 -1.31
N GLU A 203 23.30 6.49 -0.84
CA GLU A 203 23.37 7.47 0.25
C GLU A 203 22.63 8.77 -0.09
N LYS A 204 22.71 9.23 -1.33
CA LYS A 204 21.98 10.40 -1.82
C LYS A 204 20.45 10.21 -1.70
N GLU A 205 19.96 9.05 -2.11
CA GLU A 205 18.53 8.71 -2.05
C GLU A 205 18.05 8.65 -0.59
N ILE A 206 18.77 7.90 0.25
CA ILE A 206 18.43 7.73 1.66
C ILE A 206 18.43 9.06 2.40
N ASN A 207 19.42 9.92 2.15
CA ASN A 207 19.51 11.22 2.82
C ASN A 207 18.35 12.13 2.39
N ALA A 208 18.05 12.22 1.08
CA ALA A 208 16.93 13.00 0.60
C ALA A 208 15.58 12.48 1.15
N TRP A 209 15.37 11.17 1.14
CA TRP A 209 14.18 10.53 1.68
C TRP A 209 14.04 10.77 3.19
N LEU A 210 15.11 10.63 3.96
CA LEU A 210 15.10 10.82 5.41
C LEU A 210 14.76 12.26 5.80
N GLU A 211 15.23 13.26 5.06
CA GLU A 211 14.87 14.67 5.31
C GLU A 211 13.35 14.89 5.12
N GLU A 212 12.74 14.31 4.09
CA GLU A 212 11.29 14.41 3.91
C GLU A 212 10.50 13.62 4.96
N VAL A 213 10.97 12.44 5.35
CA VAL A 213 10.37 11.65 6.44
C VAL A 213 10.41 12.42 7.76
N LYS A 214 11.53 13.09 8.07
CA LYS A 214 11.64 13.98 9.25
C LYS A 214 10.64 15.12 9.19
N ARG A 215 10.47 15.76 8.03
CA ARG A 215 9.53 16.86 7.82
C ARG A 215 8.07 16.41 7.97
N LEU A 216 7.75 15.20 7.51
CA LEU A 216 6.42 14.60 7.61
C LEU A 216 6.11 14.13 9.04
N ALA A 217 7.13 13.77 9.83
CA ALA A 217 7.05 13.29 11.21
C ALA A 217 5.99 12.18 11.40
N PRO A 218 6.06 11.07 10.67
CA PRO A 218 5.10 9.98 10.79
C PRO A 218 5.18 9.30 12.17
N GLU A 219 4.10 8.63 12.58
CA GLU A 219 4.08 7.82 13.81
C GLU A 219 4.97 6.58 13.69
N LEU A 220 5.09 6.03 12.48
CA LEU A 220 5.90 4.85 12.19
C LEU A 220 6.40 4.89 10.74
N VAL A 221 7.63 4.45 10.53
CA VAL A 221 8.20 4.18 9.20
C VAL A 221 8.36 2.68 9.02
N MET A 222 7.61 2.11 8.08
CA MET A 222 7.71 0.70 7.68
C MET A 222 8.70 0.54 6.54
N ILE A 223 9.80 -0.13 6.78
CA ILE A 223 10.91 -0.33 5.83
C ILE A 223 10.91 -1.77 5.36
N TYR A 224 10.90 -1.99 4.05
CA TYR A 224 10.89 -3.34 3.48
C TYR A 224 11.48 -3.38 2.07
N SER A 225 11.66 -4.58 1.54
CA SER A 225 12.07 -4.82 0.16
C SER A 225 11.12 -5.79 -0.54
N ILE A 226 11.39 -6.07 -1.82
CA ILE A 226 10.61 -7.03 -2.61
C ILE A 226 10.71 -8.43 -2.01
N GLU A 227 9.60 -9.19 -2.10
CA GLU A 227 9.55 -10.58 -1.58
C GLU A 227 9.11 -11.57 -2.65
N ARG A 228 8.28 -11.11 -3.59
CA ARG A 228 7.69 -11.92 -4.64
C ARG A 228 8.06 -11.39 -6.01
N ALA A 229 7.60 -12.08 -7.04
CA ALA A 229 7.76 -11.63 -8.41
C ALA A 229 7.16 -10.24 -8.63
N THR A 230 7.87 -9.41 -9.36
CA THR A 230 7.56 -8.01 -9.60
C THR A 230 7.29 -7.74 -11.07
N ALA A 231 6.64 -6.60 -11.36
CA ALA A 231 6.35 -6.17 -12.73
C ALA A 231 7.63 -6.11 -13.59
N ALA A 232 8.72 -5.55 -13.05
CA ALA A 232 10.06 -5.61 -13.66
C ALA A 232 10.83 -6.78 -13.05
N GLY A 233 10.86 -7.93 -13.71
CA GLY A 233 11.42 -9.19 -13.19
C GLY A 233 12.95 -9.21 -12.95
N THR A 234 13.62 -8.06 -13.04
CA THR A 234 15.08 -7.91 -12.91
C THR A 234 15.48 -7.03 -11.73
N LEU A 235 14.56 -6.84 -10.79
CA LEU A 235 14.84 -6.13 -9.54
C LEU A 235 15.49 -7.05 -8.51
N GLU A 236 16.32 -6.46 -7.67
CA GLU A 236 17.07 -7.13 -6.62
C GLU A 236 16.51 -6.78 -5.24
N LYS A 237 16.37 -7.79 -4.39
CA LYS A 237 15.99 -7.63 -2.98
C LYS A 237 17.13 -6.97 -2.21
N VAL A 238 16.84 -5.92 -1.47
CA VAL A 238 17.78 -5.28 -0.55
C VAL A 238 17.95 -6.18 0.68
N SER A 239 19.17 -6.38 1.12
CA SER A 239 19.47 -7.28 2.23
C SER A 239 18.95 -6.76 3.58
N LEU A 240 18.71 -7.68 4.53
CA LEU A 240 18.28 -7.31 5.87
C LEU A 240 19.24 -6.35 6.58
N PRO A 241 20.59 -6.56 6.56
CA PRO A 241 21.51 -5.60 7.16
C PRO A 241 21.40 -4.18 6.58
N GLU A 242 21.23 -4.04 5.26
CA GLU A 242 21.05 -2.74 4.62
C GLU A 242 19.73 -2.07 5.06
N LEU A 243 18.62 -2.82 5.13
CA LEU A 243 17.34 -2.29 5.62
C LEU A 243 17.44 -1.88 7.10
N GLN A 244 18.15 -2.65 7.91
CA GLN A 244 18.39 -2.33 9.33
C GLN A 244 19.22 -1.05 9.48
N GLU A 245 20.21 -0.82 8.60
CA GLU A 245 20.99 0.42 8.62
C GLU A 245 20.15 1.63 8.23
N ILE A 246 19.22 1.50 7.26
CA ILE A 246 18.26 2.55 6.92
C ILE A 246 17.35 2.84 8.13
N ALA A 247 16.81 1.80 8.77
CA ALA A 247 15.98 1.95 9.96
C ALA A 247 16.75 2.64 11.11
N ARG A 248 18.02 2.28 11.32
CA ARG A 248 18.88 2.92 12.31
C ARG A 248 18.99 4.43 12.07
N LYS A 249 19.15 4.87 10.82
CA LYS A 249 19.17 6.30 10.48
C LYS A 249 17.87 7.01 10.84
N VAL A 250 16.72 6.36 10.61
CA VAL A 250 15.40 6.89 11.00
C VAL A 250 15.29 7.02 12.52
N VAL A 251 15.72 6.00 13.27
CA VAL A 251 15.69 6.00 14.75
C VAL A 251 16.62 7.09 15.30
N LEU A 252 17.82 7.27 14.74
CA LEU A 252 18.75 8.33 15.12
C LEU A 252 18.18 9.73 14.83
N ALA A 253 17.29 9.86 13.86
CA ALA A 253 16.55 11.09 13.59
C ALA A 253 15.38 11.36 14.56
N GLY A 254 15.16 10.48 15.56
CA GLY A 254 14.11 10.62 16.57
C GLY A 254 12.75 10.07 16.16
N LEU A 255 12.67 9.25 15.12
CA LEU A 255 11.45 8.66 14.61
C LEU A 255 11.40 7.15 14.89
N GLN A 256 10.19 6.57 14.86
CA GLN A 256 10.02 5.13 14.96
C GLN A 256 10.16 4.45 13.60
N ALA A 257 10.88 3.33 13.54
CA ALA A 257 11.04 2.54 12.33
C ALA A 257 10.99 1.03 12.63
N GLU A 258 10.35 0.29 11.73
CA GLU A 258 10.29 -1.17 11.76
C GLU A 258 10.73 -1.75 10.41
N VAL A 259 11.52 -2.81 10.44
CA VAL A 259 11.99 -3.53 9.26
C VAL A 259 11.18 -4.82 9.08
N TYR A 260 10.70 -5.03 7.88
CA TYR A 260 9.96 -6.24 7.48
C TYR A 260 10.70 -6.94 6.35
N TYR A 261 11.27 -8.12 6.66
CA TYR A 261 12.14 -8.89 5.75
C TYR A 261 11.66 -10.31 5.54
#